data_88ae74d274cd70d5bb4c72e0356b741b
#
_entry.id   88ae74d274cd70d5bb4c72e0356b741b
#
_cell.length_a   1.000
_cell.length_b   1.000
_cell.length_c   1.000
_cell.angle_alpha   90.00
_cell.angle_beta   90.00
_cell.angle_gamma   90.00
#
_symmetry.space_group_name_H-M   'P 1'
#
loop_
_entity.id
_entity.type
_entity.pdbx_description
1 polymer ?
#
loop_
_entity_poly.entity_id
_entity_poly.type
_entity_poly.pdbx_seq_one_letter_code
_entity_poly.pdbx_strand_id
1 'polypeptide(L)'
;MSMTTGNEAFSRVVIDAQLADQGSNTQDRNSLRYEVVLPDRTRADYVLCDRHGRALAVIEVKRFSLSPEAGAQQAKDYARQLHVPYTFLANGREIRLWEWEREAYAHPVKTFFKQADLERRFATRQLRQDPLAVPIDHRIAGRDTISL
;
A
#
# COMPACT_ATOMS: atom_id res chain seq x y z
N MET A 1 13.49 -6.08 28.70
CA MET A 1 13.50 -5.69 28.00
C MET A 1 12.53 -5.12 27.55
N SER A 2 12.25 -4.51 27.45
CA SER A 2 11.31 -4.14 27.09
C SER A 2 11.21 -3.79 26.00
N MET A 3 11.27 -4.13 25.51
CA MET A 3 11.19 -3.98 24.49
C MET A 3 10.19 -3.67 23.85
N THR A 4 9.32 -3.73 24.20
CA THR A 4 8.14 -3.82 23.48
C THR A 4 7.71 -2.58 22.78
N THR A 5 7.46 -1.48 23.41
CA THR A 5 7.01 -0.27 22.75
C THR A 5 8.10 0.38 21.92
N GLY A 6 9.33 -0.07 22.07
CA GLY A 6 10.44 0.52 21.36
C GLY A 6 10.85 -0.21 20.11
N ASN A 7 10.25 -1.34 19.78
CA ASN A 7 10.71 -2.11 18.65
C ASN A 7 9.61 -2.30 17.60
N GLU A 8 10.01 -2.76 16.43
CA GLU A 8 9.09 -2.94 15.32
C GLU A 8 8.12 -4.08 15.53
N ALA A 9 8.49 -5.07 16.34
CA ALA A 9 7.57 -6.18 16.61
C ALA A 9 6.30 -5.71 17.27
N PHE A 10 6.40 -4.76 18.21
CA PHE A 10 5.23 -4.19 18.84
C PHE A 10 4.38 -3.45 17.80
N SER A 11 5.01 -2.66 16.94
CA SER A 11 4.31 -1.94 15.88
C SER A 11 3.57 -2.91 14.98
N ARG A 12 4.19 -4.03 14.64
CA ARG A 12 3.56 -5.02 13.77
C ARG A 12 2.31 -5.63 14.38
N VAL A 13 2.33 -5.86 15.69
CA VAL A 13 1.13 -6.37 16.38
C VAL A 13 -0.02 -5.38 16.21
N VAL A 14 0.25 -4.11 16.39
CA VAL A 14 -0.76 -3.07 16.25
C VAL A 14 -1.24 -2.98 14.80
N ILE A 15 -0.31 -3.03 13.87
CA ILE A 15 -0.63 -2.94 12.44
C ILE A 15 -1.44 -4.15 11.98
N ASP A 16 -1.11 -5.34 12.45
CA ASP A 16 -1.92 -6.53 12.15
C ASP A 16 -3.36 -6.33 12.58
N ALA A 17 -3.57 -5.78 13.78
CA ALA A 17 -4.91 -5.49 14.26
C ALA A 17 -5.61 -4.44 13.41
N GLN A 18 -4.88 -3.41 12.99
CA GLN A 18 -5.44 -2.36 12.13
C GLN A 18 -5.85 -2.91 10.77
N LEU A 19 -5.05 -3.81 10.21
CA LEU A 19 -5.39 -4.45 8.94
C LEU A 19 -6.62 -5.33 9.09
N ALA A 20 -6.71 -6.09 10.18
CA ALA A 20 -7.88 -6.92 10.42
C ALA A 20 -9.14 -6.08 10.60
N ASP A 21 -9.04 -4.97 11.35
CA ASP A 21 -10.18 -4.07 11.56
C ASP A 21 -10.64 -3.44 10.25
N GLN A 22 -9.71 -3.22 9.34
CA GLN A 22 -10.01 -2.64 8.04
C GLN A 22 -10.77 -3.62 7.14
N GLY A 23 -10.80 -4.89 7.50
CA GLY A 23 -11.44 -5.92 6.69
C GLY A 23 -10.49 -6.70 5.82
N SER A 24 -9.18 -6.51 5.99
CA SER A 24 -8.21 -7.32 5.28
C SER A 24 -8.23 -8.74 5.79
N ASN A 25 -8.16 -9.69 4.88
CA ASN A 25 -8.06 -11.08 5.29
C ASN A 25 -6.59 -11.41 5.53
N THR A 26 -6.17 -11.35 6.77
CA THR A 26 -4.76 -11.53 7.12
C THR A 26 -4.29 -12.97 6.95
N GLN A 27 -5.20 -13.89 6.66
CA GLN A 27 -4.85 -15.27 6.39
C GLN A 27 -4.73 -15.54 4.88
N ASP A 28 -5.21 -14.63 4.05
CA ASP A 28 -5.21 -14.83 2.60
C ASP A 28 -3.94 -14.28 1.99
N ARG A 29 -3.05 -15.18 1.63
CA ARG A 29 -1.75 -14.82 1.04
C ARG A 29 -1.86 -14.17 -0.32
N ASN A 30 -3.02 -14.26 -0.96
CA ASN A 30 -3.24 -13.55 -2.23
C ASN A 30 -3.61 -12.08 -2.01
N SER A 31 -4.16 -11.76 -0.85
CA SER A 31 -4.55 -10.39 -0.53
C SER A 31 -3.47 -9.65 0.24
N LEU A 32 -2.78 -10.34 1.13
CA LEU A 32 -1.82 -9.74 2.04
C LEU A 32 -0.65 -10.70 2.21
N ARG A 33 0.53 -10.24 1.87
CA ARG A 33 1.75 -11.02 2.01
C ARG A 33 2.65 -10.38 3.05
N TYR A 34 3.36 -11.23 3.77
CA TYR A 34 4.25 -10.81 4.84
C TYR A 34 5.70 -11.07 4.46
N GLU A 35 6.56 -10.16 4.86
CA GLU A 35 8.01 -10.32 4.75
C GLU A 35 8.45 -10.80 3.36
N VAL A 36 8.00 -10.07 2.36
CA VAL A 36 8.28 -10.41 0.97
C VAL A 36 9.73 -10.12 0.65
N VAL A 37 10.46 -11.13 0.18
CA VAL A 37 11.85 -10.98 -0.20
C VAL A 37 11.93 -10.32 -1.57
N LEU A 38 12.74 -9.28 -1.67
CA LEU A 38 12.88 -8.49 -2.88
C LEU A 38 14.14 -8.92 -3.66
N PRO A 39 14.27 -8.48 -4.92
CA PRO A 39 15.43 -8.85 -5.73
C PRO A 39 16.76 -8.54 -5.08
N ASP A 40 16.87 -7.45 -4.31
CA ASP A 40 18.12 -7.11 -3.62
C ASP A 40 18.29 -7.83 -2.28
N ARG A 41 17.40 -8.78 -1.99
CA ARG A 41 17.40 -9.61 -0.77
C ARG A 41 16.94 -8.88 0.49
N THR A 42 16.49 -7.64 0.38
CA THR A 42 15.81 -6.99 1.49
C THR A 42 14.39 -7.54 1.58
N ARG A 43 13.65 -7.15 2.60
CA ARG A 43 12.29 -7.66 2.81
C ARG A 43 11.33 -6.51 3.05
N ALA A 44 10.24 -6.52 2.31
CA ALA A 44 9.13 -5.63 2.59
C ALA A 44 8.31 -6.23 3.72
N ASP A 45 7.91 -5.42 4.69
CA ASP A 45 7.17 -5.92 5.84
C ASP A 45 5.82 -6.52 5.45
N TYR A 46 5.07 -5.79 4.62
CA TYR A 46 3.78 -6.24 4.12
C TYR A 46 3.62 -5.80 2.68
N VAL A 47 2.95 -6.62 1.90
CA VAL A 47 2.56 -6.26 0.54
C VAL A 47 1.07 -6.50 0.40
N LEU A 48 0.34 -5.45 0.03
CA LEU A 48 -1.10 -5.53 -0.21
C LEU A 48 -1.33 -5.78 -1.69
N CYS A 49 -2.19 -6.74 -1.99
CA CYS A 49 -2.40 -7.20 -3.36
C CYS A 49 -3.85 -7.03 -3.78
N ASP A 50 -4.08 -7.02 -5.09
CA ASP A 50 -5.44 -7.02 -5.62
C ASP A 50 -6.03 -8.44 -5.54
N ARG A 51 -7.26 -8.58 -6.01
CA ARG A 51 -7.97 -9.88 -5.93
C ARG A 51 -7.30 -10.97 -6.77
N HIS A 52 -6.42 -10.59 -7.68
CA HIS A 52 -5.70 -11.54 -8.52
C HIS A 52 -4.29 -11.80 -8.00
N GLY A 53 -3.95 -11.29 -6.82
CA GLY A 53 -2.64 -11.49 -6.22
C GLY A 53 -1.56 -10.55 -6.71
N ARG A 54 -1.92 -9.54 -7.52
CA ARG A 54 -0.93 -8.57 -7.99
C ARG A 54 -0.67 -7.52 -6.93
N ALA A 55 0.59 -7.25 -6.65
CA ALA A 55 0.95 -6.27 -5.63
C ALA A 55 0.50 -4.87 -6.02
N LEU A 56 -0.10 -4.15 -5.08
CA LEU A 56 -0.55 -2.77 -5.27
C LEU A 56 0.13 -1.80 -4.32
N ALA A 57 0.51 -2.25 -3.13
CA ALA A 57 1.10 -1.36 -2.13
C ALA A 57 2.04 -2.14 -1.24
N VAL A 58 3.05 -1.43 -0.72
CA VAL A 58 3.89 -1.97 0.35
C VAL A 58 3.59 -1.19 1.62
N ILE A 59 3.79 -1.84 2.75
CA ILE A 59 3.73 -1.17 4.05
C ILE A 59 5.11 -1.33 4.67
N GLU A 60 5.71 -0.21 5.02
CA GLU A 60 6.97 -0.20 5.74
C GLU A 60 6.69 0.16 7.18
N VAL A 61 7.17 -0.67 8.09
CA VAL A 61 6.89 -0.54 9.52
C VAL A 61 8.10 0.00 10.23
N LYS A 62 7.89 0.99 11.08
CA LYS A 62 8.90 1.51 11.98
C LYS A 62 8.44 1.31 13.42
N ARG A 63 9.37 1.29 14.35
CA ARG A 63 9.02 1.13 15.76
C ARG A 63 8.17 2.30 16.23
N PHE A 64 7.41 2.04 17.26
CA PHE A 64 6.37 2.94 17.75
C PHE A 64 6.90 4.33 18.10
N SER A 65 8.14 4.41 18.55
CA SER A 65 8.75 5.68 18.98
C SER A 65 9.31 6.54 17.85
N LEU A 66 9.40 5.99 16.63
CA LEU A 66 9.91 6.73 15.49
C LEU A 66 8.78 7.28 14.65
N SER A 67 9.05 8.35 13.91
CA SER A 67 8.11 8.82 12.90
C SER A 67 7.99 7.77 11.80
N PRO A 68 6.80 7.57 11.23
CA PRO A 68 6.66 6.69 10.07
C PRO A 68 7.52 7.13 8.89
N GLU A 69 7.82 8.43 8.80
CA GLU A 69 8.66 8.96 7.72
C GLU A 69 10.07 8.39 7.74
N ALA A 70 10.50 7.84 8.86
CA ALA A 70 11.82 7.22 8.93
C ALA A 70 11.95 6.05 7.96
N GLY A 71 10.83 5.46 7.53
CA GLY A 71 10.83 4.36 6.58
C GLY A 71 10.65 4.77 5.12
N ALA A 72 10.56 6.07 4.82
CA ALA A 72 10.19 6.51 3.48
C ALA A 72 11.14 6.01 2.40
N GLN A 73 12.44 6.08 2.62
CA GLN A 73 13.40 5.66 1.62
C GLN A 73 13.32 4.15 1.37
N GLN A 74 13.20 3.37 2.43
CA GLN A 74 13.06 1.92 2.30
C GLN A 74 11.77 1.57 1.55
N ALA A 75 10.67 2.22 1.90
CA ALA A 75 9.38 1.98 1.25
C ALA A 75 9.46 2.29 -0.24
N LYS A 76 10.11 3.39 -0.60
CA LYS A 76 10.27 3.77 -1.99
C LYS A 76 11.10 2.74 -2.75
N ASP A 77 12.21 2.27 -2.15
CA ASP A 77 13.05 1.26 -2.78
C ASP A 77 12.29 -0.04 -3.01
N TYR A 78 11.48 -0.44 -2.03
CA TYR A 78 10.68 -1.65 -2.14
C TYR A 78 9.60 -1.49 -3.20
N ALA A 79 8.92 -0.36 -3.21
CA ALA A 79 7.87 -0.09 -4.18
C ALA A 79 8.42 -0.08 -5.60
N ARG A 80 9.62 0.46 -5.77
CA ARG A 80 10.26 0.48 -7.08
C ARG A 80 10.58 -0.93 -7.54
N GLN A 81 11.12 -1.76 -6.67
CA GLN A 81 11.47 -3.14 -7.04
C GLN A 81 10.23 -3.97 -7.35
N LEU A 82 9.13 -3.73 -6.68
CA LEU A 82 7.89 -4.46 -6.89
C LEU A 82 7.00 -3.83 -7.95
N HIS A 83 7.37 -2.67 -8.46
CA HIS A 83 6.59 -1.92 -9.45
C HIS A 83 5.19 -1.60 -8.94
N VAL A 84 5.09 -1.20 -7.67
CA VAL A 84 3.82 -0.81 -7.08
C VAL A 84 3.78 0.70 -6.89
N PRO A 85 2.61 1.34 -7.06
CA PRO A 85 2.51 2.79 -6.96
C PRO A 85 2.36 3.33 -5.54
N TYR A 86 1.90 2.51 -4.60
CA TYR A 86 1.53 3.01 -3.28
C TYR A 86 2.43 2.46 -2.20
N THR A 87 2.74 3.32 -1.24
CA THR A 87 3.42 2.92 -0.02
C THR A 87 2.62 3.41 1.17
N PHE A 88 2.56 2.60 2.21
CA PHE A 88 2.08 3.03 3.50
C PHE A 88 3.27 3.03 4.45
N LEU A 89 3.40 4.11 5.19
CA LEU A 89 4.42 4.23 6.23
C LEU A 89 3.69 4.20 7.56
N ALA A 90 4.07 3.28 8.43
CA ALA A 90 3.32 3.08 9.66
C ALA A 90 4.25 2.76 10.82
N ASN A 91 3.82 3.15 12.03
CA ASN A 91 4.58 2.83 13.24
C ASN A 91 3.69 2.29 14.36
N GLY A 92 2.43 1.99 14.05
CA GLY A 92 1.46 1.54 15.05
C GLY A 92 0.63 2.69 15.63
N ARG A 93 1.13 3.93 15.58
CA ARG A 93 0.38 5.11 16.04
C ARG A 93 -0.17 5.90 14.87
N GLU A 94 0.59 6.00 13.80
CA GLU A 94 0.26 6.79 12.64
C GLU A 94 0.38 5.95 11.39
N ILE A 95 -0.44 6.26 10.41
CA ILE A 95 -0.39 5.64 9.09
C ILE A 95 -0.33 6.77 8.09
N ARG A 96 0.61 6.69 7.15
CA ARG A 96 0.74 7.66 6.07
C ARG A 96 0.72 6.95 4.75
N LEU A 97 0.06 7.56 3.77
CA LEU A 97 -0.03 7.03 2.41
C LEU A 97 0.81 7.90 1.50
N TRP A 98 1.54 7.26 0.60
CA TRP A 98 2.43 7.98 -0.31
C TRP A 98 2.39 7.31 -1.69
N GLU A 99 1.96 8.07 -2.66
CA GLU A 99 2.07 7.64 -4.06
C GLU A 99 3.40 8.21 -4.54
N TRP A 100 4.46 7.47 -4.33
CA TRP A 100 5.84 7.96 -4.31
C TRP A 100 6.31 8.58 -5.63
N GLU A 101 5.76 8.16 -6.77
CA GLU A 101 6.15 8.75 -8.05
C GLU A 101 5.48 10.10 -8.29
N ARG A 102 4.38 10.38 -7.62
CA ARG A 102 3.57 11.55 -7.91
C ARG A 102 3.57 12.59 -6.81
N GLU A 103 3.84 12.18 -5.60
CA GLU A 103 3.78 13.06 -4.44
C GLU A 103 5.16 13.23 -3.84
N ALA A 104 5.46 14.45 -3.41
CA ALA A 104 6.74 14.73 -2.77
C ALA A 104 6.82 14.10 -1.38
N TYR A 105 5.69 14.01 -0.68
CA TYR A 105 5.66 13.55 0.69
C TYR A 105 4.46 12.68 0.96
N ALA A 106 4.59 11.76 1.91
CA ALA A 106 3.47 10.99 2.41
C ALA A 106 2.53 11.89 3.21
N HIS A 107 1.25 11.56 3.22
CA HIS A 107 0.26 12.29 3.97
C HIS A 107 -0.48 11.36 4.93
N PRO A 108 -0.95 11.86 6.07
CA PRO A 108 -1.62 11.01 7.05
C PRO A 108 -2.96 10.50 6.54
N VAL A 109 -3.26 9.26 6.89
CA VAL A 109 -4.57 8.67 6.65
C VAL A 109 -5.01 7.99 7.94
N LYS A 110 -6.30 7.75 8.07
CA LYS A 110 -6.83 7.18 9.31
C LYS A 110 -6.66 5.68 9.39
N THR A 111 -6.74 5.01 8.25
CA THR A 111 -6.69 3.55 8.20
C THR A 111 -5.94 3.10 6.97
N PHE A 112 -5.52 1.86 6.97
CA PHE A 112 -5.09 1.23 5.73
C PHE A 112 -6.31 1.08 4.81
N PHE A 113 -6.06 0.91 3.53
CA PHE A 113 -7.13 0.81 2.55
C PHE A 113 -7.51 -0.65 2.33
N LYS A 114 -8.79 -0.89 2.14
CA LYS A 114 -9.30 -2.19 1.74
C LYS A 114 -8.82 -2.52 0.33
N GLN A 115 -8.79 -3.79 0.01
CA GLN A 115 -8.40 -4.24 -1.32
C GLN A 115 -9.20 -3.54 -2.41
N ALA A 116 -10.52 -3.45 -2.25
CA ALA A 116 -11.36 -2.79 -3.24
C ALA A 116 -11.03 -1.31 -3.41
N ASP A 117 -10.68 -0.64 -2.33
CA ASP A 117 -10.31 0.78 -2.38
C ASP A 117 -8.99 0.97 -3.11
N LEU A 118 -8.02 0.11 -2.86
CA LEU A 118 -6.74 0.15 -3.56
C LEU A 118 -6.93 -0.14 -5.05
N GLU A 119 -7.78 -1.10 -5.37
CA GLU A 119 -8.07 -1.44 -6.76
C GLU A 119 -8.69 -0.25 -7.50
N ARG A 120 -9.64 0.43 -6.85
CA ARG A 120 -10.26 1.61 -7.45
C ARG A 120 -9.26 2.73 -7.64
N ARG A 121 -8.41 2.95 -6.65
CA ARG A 121 -7.39 4.00 -6.75
C ARG A 121 -6.40 3.70 -7.87
N PHE A 122 -6.03 2.44 -7.99
CA PHE A 122 -5.12 2.02 -9.05
C PHE A 122 -5.76 2.22 -10.43
N ALA A 123 -7.02 1.88 -10.59
CA ALA A 123 -7.72 2.07 -11.85
C ALA A 123 -7.78 3.56 -12.22
N THR A 124 -8.06 4.42 -11.26
CA THR A 124 -8.07 5.86 -11.48
C THR A 124 -6.69 6.36 -11.87
N ARG A 125 -5.64 5.83 -11.24
CA ARG A 125 -4.27 6.20 -11.56
C ARG A 125 -3.93 5.84 -13.00
N GLN A 126 -4.36 4.66 -13.46
CA GLN A 126 -4.11 4.24 -14.83
C GLN A 126 -4.78 5.19 -15.83
N LEU A 127 -5.99 5.62 -15.54
CA LEU A 127 -6.68 6.58 -16.40
C LEU A 127 -5.92 7.90 -16.50
N ARG A 128 -5.36 8.36 -15.41
CA ARG A 128 -4.61 9.62 -15.41
C ARG A 128 -3.30 9.51 -16.17
N GLN A 129 -2.66 8.34 -16.10
CA GLN A 129 -1.36 8.18 -16.72
C GLN A 129 -1.46 8.02 -18.24
N ASP A 130 -2.42 7.26 -18.69
CA ASP A 130 -2.56 6.98 -20.12
C ASP A 130 -4.03 6.71 -20.45
N PRO A 131 -4.80 7.76 -20.65
CA PRO A 131 -6.21 7.58 -20.99
C PRO A 131 -6.41 6.73 -22.23
N LEU A 132 -5.47 6.75 -23.16
CA LEU A 132 -5.61 5.99 -24.40
C LEU A 132 -5.35 4.51 -24.21
N ALA A 133 -4.67 4.14 -23.13
CA ALA A 133 -4.40 2.74 -22.83
C ALA A 133 -5.57 2.06 -22.16
N VAL A 134 -6.54 2.82 -21.69
CA VAL A 134 -7.69 2.27 -20.99
C VAL A 134 -8.73 1.87 -22.03
N PRO A 135 -9.24 0.65 -21.98
CA PRO A 135 -10.28 0.25 -22.92
C PRO A 135 -11.49 1.15 -22.82
N ILE A 136 -12.02 1.52 -23.97
CA ILE A 136 -13.20 2.33 -23.99
C ILE A 136 -14.39 1.47 -23.58
N ASP A 137 -15.18 1.99 -22.69
CA ASP A 137 -16.37 1.29 -22.27
C ASP A 137 -17.51 1.69 -23.19
N HIS A 138 -17.77 0.86 -24.16
CA HIS A 138 -18.75 1.17 -25.16
C HIS A 138 -20.16 1.27 -24.65
N ARG A 139 -20.39 0.74 -23.48
CA ARG A 139 -21.69 0.88 -22.87
C ARG A 139 -21.95 2.28 -22.39
N ILE A 140 -20.84 2.97 -22.14
CA ILE A 140 -20.95 4.31 -21.70
C ILE A 140 -21.03 5.20 -22.87
N ALA A 141 -20.28 4.88 -23.82
CA ALA A 141 -20.22 5.73 -24.91
C ALA A 141 -21.47 5.84 -25.54
N GLY A 142 -21.92 5.34 -25.32
CA GLY A 142 -22.95 5.59 -25.73
C GLY A 142 -23.00 6.57 -25.08
N ARG A 143 -22.38 6.54 -24.82
CA ARG A 143 -22.45 7.03 -24.27
C ARG A 143 -21.83 7.65 -23.86
N ASP A 144 -21.77 7.78 -24.08
CA ASP A 144 -21.31 8.17 -23.64
C ASP A 144 -20.48 8.42 -23.34
N THR A 145 -20.21 8.37 -23.70
CA THR A 145 -19.59 8.42 -23.43
C THR A 145 -18.72 8.72 -23.07
N ILE A 146 -18.42 8.77 -23.48
CA ILE A 146 -17.73 8.94 -23.08
C ILE A 146 -17.19 9.39 -22.48
N SER A 147 -16.86 9.38 -22.33
CA SER A 147 -16.49 9.73 -21.55
C SER A 147 -15.82 10.12 -21.21
N LEU A 148 -15.35 10.36 -21.26
CA LEU A 148 -14.79 10.64 -20.72
C LEU A 148 -14.68 11.18 -20.14
#